data_4fe8c2f86b18767e69dbad61eaad0392
#
_entry.id   4fe8c2f86b18767e69dbad61eaad0392
#
_cell.length_a   1.000
_cell.length_b   1.000
_cell.length_c   1.000
_cell.angle_alpha   90.00
_cell.angle_beta   90.00
_cell.angle_gamma   90.00
#
_symmetry.space_group_name_H-M   'P 1'
#
loop_
_entity.id
_entity.type
_entity.pdbx_description
1 polymer ?
#
loop_
_entity_poly.entity_id
_entity_poly.type
_entity_poly.pdbx_seq_one_letter_code
_entity_poly.pdbx_strand_id
1 'polypeptide(L)'
;MDEAALEALRRNSGLSLSDEGVFSFHGSEVPNPRVQALFHRGLAVRDDGEVTLSIGGKWAYVAVATVARFVSGLAARAGQLEARFLGDVIRAVAPDAFAIGPDDRVYAWFDGDPVPAKLLRPA
;
A
#
# COMPACT_ATOMS: atom_id res chain seq x y z
N MET A 1 28.78 -7.61 -6.10
CA MET A 1 27.84 -6.80 -6.91
C MET A 1 27.96 -5.36 -6.44
N ASP A 2 28.16 -4.45 -7.37
CA ASP A 2 28.31 -3.03 -7.01
C ASP A 2 26.95 -2.36 -6.75
N GLU A 3 26.99 -1.13 -6.25
CA GLU A 3 25.80 -0.34 -5.89
C GLU A 3 24.86 -0.13 -7.07
N ALA A 4 25.41 0.16 -8.25
CA ALA A 4 24.62 0.44 -9.44
C ALA A 4 23.89 -0.81 -9.93
N ALA A 5 24.56 -1.97 -9.91
CA ALA A 5 23.94 -3.23 -10.28
C ALA A 5 22.86 -3.65 -9.30
N LEU A 6 23.10 -3.46 -8.00
CA LEU A 6 22.11 -3.75 -6.97
C LEU A 6 20.87 -2.85 -7.08
N GLU A 7 21.08 -1.56 -7.33
CA GLU A 7 19.98 -0.61 -7.54
C GLU A 7 19.16 -0.98 -8.78
N ALA A 8 19.82 -1.39 -9.87
CA ALA A 8 19.13 -1.83 -11.07
C ALA A 8 18.26 -3.06 -10.80
N LEU A 9 18.76 -4.03 -10.04
CA LEU A 9 17.98 -5.21 -9.65
C LEU A 9 16.76 -4.83 -8.80
N ARG A 10 16.93 -3.90 -7.86
CA ARG A 10 15.83 -3.42 -7.02
C ARG A 10 14.74 -2.73 -7.85
N ARG A 11 15.13 -1.93 -8.84
CA ARG A 11 14.18 -1.23 -9.71
C ARG A 11 13.49 -2.15 -10.69
N ASN A 12 14.14 -3.23 -11.09
CA ASN A 12 13.59 -4.21 -12.04
C ASN A 12 13.07 -5.46 -11.32
N SER A 13 12.44 -5.27 -10.18
CA SER A 13 11.96 -6.37 -9.35
C SER A 13 10.85 -7.21 -9.99
N GLY A 14 10.10 -6.61 -10.92
CA GLY A 14 8.91 -7.24 -11.49
C GLY A 14 7.68 -7.15 -10.60
N LEU A 15 7.80 -6.53 -9.42
CA LEU A 15 6.69 -6.36 -8.50
C LEU A 15 5.82 -5.18 -8.90
N SER A 16 4.52 -5.39 -8.90
CA SER A 16 3.53 -4.33 -9.16
C SER A 16 2.36 -4.43 -8.20
N LEU A 17 1.71 -3.29 -7.98
CA LEU A 17 0.54 -3.17 -7.11
C LEU A 17 -0.56 -2.48 -7.91
N SER A 18 -1.70 -3.15 -8.04
CA SER A 18 -2.82 -2.64 -8.82
C SER A 18 -3.54 -1.50 -8.08
N ASP A 19 -4.47 -0.85 -8.77
CA ASP A 19 -5.30 0.21 -8.20
C ASP A 19 -6.37 -0.32 -7.23
N GLU A 20 -6.48 -1.63 -7.08
CA GLU A 20 -7.33 -2.29 -6.07
C GLU A 20 -6.51 -3.02 -5.00
N GLY A 21 -5.21 -2.82 -4.95
CA GLY A 21 -4.37 -3.34 -3.89
C GLY A 21 -3.90 -4.79 -4.08
N VAL A 22 -3.87 -5.29 -5.30
CA VAL A 22 -3.43 -6.65 -5.60
C VAL A 22 -2.01 -6.64 -6.12
N PHE A 23 -1.14 -7.42 -5.48
CA PHE A 23 0.24 -7.59 -5.91
C PHE A 23 0.36 -8.60 -7.05
N SER A 24 1.21 -8.26 -8.01
CA SER A 24 1.61 -9.15 -9.11
C SER A 24 3.12 -9.19 -9.23
N PHE A 25 3.64 -10.28 -9.77
CA PHE A 25 5.05 -10.50 -10.03
C PHE A 25 5.20 -10.86 -11.50
N HIS A 26 5.93 -10.03 -12.26
CA HIS A 26 6.08 -10.18 -13.71
C HIS A 26 4.74 -10.37 -14.43
N GLY A 27 3.73 -9.59 -14.04
CA GLY A 27 2.42 -9.60 -14.66
C GLY A 27 1.47 -10.68 -14.18
N SER A 28 1.92 -11.60 -13.33
CA SER A 28 1.06 -12.64 -12.77
C SER A 28 0.67 -12.32 -11.34
N GLU A 29 -0.62 -12.35 -11.05
CA GLU A 29 -1.12 -12.08 -9.71
C GLU A 29 -0.54 -13.09 -8.71
N VAL A 30 -0.06 -12.58 -7.57
CA VAL A 30 0.41 -13.42 -6.46
C VAL A 30 -0.80 -14.15 -5.88
N PRO A 31 -0.87 -15.50 -5.98
CA PRO A 31 -2.12 -16.21 -5.74
C PRO A 31 -2.50 -16.41 -4.29
N ASN A 32 -1.52 -16.36 -3.37
CA ASN A 32 -1.76 -16.69 -1.96
C ASN A 32 -2.17 -15.45 -1.17
N PRO A 33 -3.38 -15.43 -0.55
CA PRO A 33 -3.84 -14.27 0.22
C PRO A 33 -2.94 -13.93 1.41
N ARG A 34 -2.28 -14.91 2.01
CA ARG A 34 -1.34 -14.66 3.12
C ARG A 34 -0.08 -13.95 2.64
N VAL A 35 0.37 -14.27 1.44
CA VAL A 35 1.52 -13.59 0.83
C VAL A 35 1.12 -12.16 0.43
N GLN A 36 -0.07 -11.97 -0.11
CA GLN A 36 -0.60 -10.62 -0.37
C GLN A 36 -0.60 -9.77 0.92
N ALA A 37 -1.11 -10.32 2.01
CA ALA A 37 -1.14 -9.62 3.30
C ALA A 37 0.26 -9.31 3.83
N LEU A 38 1.19 -10.27 3.71
CA LEU A 38 2.58 -10.08 4.11
C LEU A 38 3.22 -8.94 3.32
N PHE A 39 2.97 -8.87 2.02
CA PHE A 39 3.50 -7.82 1.16
C PHE A 39 2.94 -6.45 1.57
N HIS A 40 1.65 -6.35 1.86
CA HIS A 40 1.06 -5.09 2.33
C HIS A 40 1.70 -4.61 3.63
N ARG A 41 2.03 -5.52 4.54
CA ARG A 41 2.72 -5.17 5.79
C ARG A 41 4.16 -4.72 5.57
N GLY A 42 4.80 -5.21 4.52
CA GLY A 42 6.19 -4.88 4.21
C GLY A 42 6.39 -3.63 3.35
N LEU A 43 5.30 -2.98 2.94
CA LEU A 43 5.37 -1.77 2.11
C LEU A 43 5.83 -0.56 2.91
N ALA A 44 6.63 0.27 2.27
CA ALA A 44 6.97 1.60 2.75
C ALA A 44 6.83 2.61 1.62
N VAL A 45 6.40 3.81 1.95
CA VAL A 45 6.34 4.94 1.01
C VAL A 45 7.42 5.92 1.41
N ARG A 46 8.35 6.19 0.49
CA ARG A 46 9.45 7.12 0.72
C ARG A 46 8.98 8.55 0.57
N ASP A 47 9.75 9.49 1.11
CA ASP A 47 9.41 10.92 1.05
C ASP A 47 9.28 11.43 -0.39
N ASP A 48 9.98 10.82 -1.34
CA ASP A 48 9.88 11.14 -2.76
C ASP A 48 8.67 10.48 -3.44
N GLY A 49 7.86 9.73 -2.71
CA GLY A 49 6.68 9.03 -3.22
C GLY A 49 6.98 7.64 -3.77
N GLU A 50 8.23 7.21 -3.84
CA GLU A 50 8.55 5.86 -4.30
C GLU A 50 8.14 4.82 -3.26
N VAL A 51 7.71 3.66 -3.72
CA VAL A 51 7.21 2.57 -2.88
C VAL A 51 8.20 1.41 -2.91
N THR A 52 8.50 0.90 -1.73
CA THR A 52 9.38 -0.25 -1.56
C THR A 52 8.69 -1.37 -0.81
N LEU A 53 9.13 -2.59 -1.05
CA LEU A 53 8.71 -3.78 -0.32
C LEU A 53 9.92 -4.39 0.35
N SER A 54 9.83 -4.61 1.67
CA SER A 54 10.89 -5.23 2.45
C SER A 54 10.40 -6.52 3.08
N ILE A 55 11.14 -7.60 2.86
CA ILE A 55 10.85 -8.90 3.46
C ILE A 55 12.17 -9.55 3.86
N GLY A 56 12.29 -9.89 5.15
CA GLY A 56 13.45 -10.59 5.66
C GLY A 56 14.79 -9.90 5.44
N GLY A 57 14.83 -8.57 5.54
CA GLY A 57 16.05 -7.79 5.37
C GLY A 57 16.40 -7.48 3.91
N LYS A 58 15.64 -7.99 2.96
CA LYS A 58 15.80 -7.68 1.53
C LYS A 58 14.69 -6.72 1.11
N TRP A 59 14.97 -5.85 0.14
CA TRP A 59 13.98 -4.89 -0.32
C TRP A 59 14.11 -4.62 -1.81
N ALA A 60 13.01 -4.19 -2.41
CA ALA A 60 12.93 -3.82 -3.82
C ALA A 60 11.88 -2.74 -4.03
N TYR A 61 11.94 -2.06 -5.17
CA TYR A 61 10.90 -1.10 -5.56
C TYR A 61 9.69 -1.83 -6.13
N VAL A 62 8.51 -1.23 -5.94
CA VAL A 62 7.24 -1.73 -6.44
C VAL A 62 6.66 -0.70 -7.40
N ALA A 63 6.26 -1.15 -8.59
CA ALA A 63 5.53 -0.31 -9.52
C ALA A 63 4.07 -0.20 -9.05
N VAL A 64 3.60 1.02 -8.79
CA VAL A 64 2.30 1.28 -8.19
C VAL A 64 1.40 1.98 -9.20
N ALA A 65 0.19 1.47 -9.38
CA ALA A 65 -0.76 2.05 -10.33
C ALA A 65 -1.30 3.40 -9.85
N THR A 66 -1.65 3.52 -8.58
CA THR A 66 -2.18 4.76 -7.98
C THR A 66 -1.55 5.05 -6.62
N VAL A 67 -1.94 4.31 -5.59
CA VAL A 67 -1.46 4.49 -4.22
C VAL A 67 -0.96 3.16 -3.65
N ALA A 68 -0.19 3.23 -2.57
CA ALA A 68 0.41 2.06 -1.93
C ALA A 68 -0.42 1.52 -0.77
N ARG A 69 -1.28 2.36 -0.16
CA ARG A 69 -2.05 1.99 1.02
C ARG A 69 -3.53 1.88 0.68
N PHE A 70 -4.16 0.82 1.18
CA PHE A 70 -5.55 0.52 0.90
C PHE A 70 -6.27 0.22 2.21
N VAL A 71 -7.42 0.87 2.41
CA VAL A 71 -8.29 0.65 3.57
C VAL A 71 -9.39 -0.32 3.15
N SER A 72 -9.49 -1.46 3.84
CA SER A 72 -10.49 -2.48 3.58
C SER A 72 -11.74 -2.33 4.44
N GLY A 73 -11.70 -1.55 5.51
CA GLY A 73 -12.84 -1.33 6.37
C GLY A 73 -12.65 -0.18 7.34
N LEU A 74 -13.76 0.36 7.80
CA LEU A 74 -13.83 1.42 8.81
C LEU A 74 -14.70 0.96 9.95
N ALA A 75 -14.32 1.30 11.18
CA ALA A 75 -15.11 1.01 12.37
C ALA A 75 -15.00 2.15 13.38
N ALA A 76 -16.09 2.40 14.09
CA ALA A 76 -16.07 3.30 15.24
C ALA A 76 -15.84 2.48 16.50
N ARG A 77 -14.84 2.87 17.28
CA ARG A 77 -14.50 2.18 18.53
C ARG A 77 -14.11 3.22 19.59
N ALA A 78 -14.78 3.17 20.74
CA ALA A 78 -14.54 4.06 21.86
C ALA A 78 -14.53 5.55 21.47
N GLY A 79 -15.44 5.94 20.57
CA GLY A 79 -15.54 7.31 20.09
C GLY A 79 -14.52 7.71 19.03
N GLN A 80 -13.69 6.78 18.60
CA GLN A 80 -12.71 7.01 17.54
C GLN A 80 -13.05 6.23 16.29
N LEU A 81 -12.69 6.81 15.12
CA LEU A 81 -12.78 6.13 13.85
C LEU A 81 -11.47 5.42 13.57
N GLU A 82 -11.55 4.13 13.28
CA GLU A 82 -10.40 3.29 12.96
C GLU A 82 -10.50 2.76 11.55
N ALA A 83 -9.38 2.75 10.84
CA ALA A 83 -9.25 2.17 9.51
C ALA A 83 -8.45 0.88 9.58
N ARG A 84 -8.97 -0.17 8.96
CA ARG A 84 -8.24 -1.42 8.75
C ARG A 84 -7.66 -1.41 7.36
N PHE A 85 -6.35 -1.54 7.29
CA PHE A 85 -5.61 -1.62 6.03
C PHE A 85 -5.50 -3.06 5.54
N LEU A 86 -5.29 -3.23 4.25
CA LEU A 86 -4.81 -4.51 3.73
C LEU A 86 -3.50 -4.85 4.45
N GLY A 87 -3.36 -6.12 4.86
CA GLY A 87 -2.26 -6.54 5.74
C GLY A 87 -2.65 -6.55 7.21
N ASP A 88 -3.91 -6.21 7.54
CA ASP A 88 -4.49 -6.27 8.89
C ASP A 88 -3.84 -5.29 9.89
N VAL A 89 -3.37 -4.16 9.39
CA VAL A 89 -2.92 -3.06 10.24
C VAL A 89 -4.10 -2.12 10.51
N ILE A 90 -4.26 -1.71 11.78
CA ILE A 90 -5.33 -0.80 12.20
C ILE A 90 -4.71 0.52 12.62
N ARG A 91 -5.26 1.63 12.09
CA ARG A 91 -4.83 2.98 12.47
C ARG A 91 -6.04 3.86 12.71
N ALA A 92 -5.90 4.78 13.66
CA ALA A 92 -6.90 5.84 13.87
C ALA A 92 -6.91 6.79 12.69
N VAL A 93 -8.08 7.28 12.31
CA VAL A 93 -8.24 8.25 11.24
C VAL A 93 -9.16 9.38 11.69
N ALA A 94 -8.79 10.61 11.37
CA ALA A 94 -9.63 11.78 11.67
C ALA A 94 -10.87 11.78 10.76
N PRO A 95 -12.07 12.12 11.28
CA PRO A 95 -13.29 12.12 10.48
C PRO A 95 -13.24 13.08 9.28
N ASP A 96 -12.43 14.14 9.35
CA ASP A 96 -12.27 15.14 8.29
C ASP A 96 -11.12 14.83 7.33
N ALA A 97 -10.48 13.67 7.46
CA ALA A 97 -9.32 13.29 6.63
C ALA A 97 -9.71 12.68 5.28
N PHE A 98 -10.98 12.66 4.93
CA PHE A 98 -11.47 11.99 3.72
C PHE A 98 -11.68 12.97 2.58
N ALA A 99 -11.45 12.51 1.37
CA ALA A 99 -11.71 13.27 0.14
C ALA A 99 -12.13 12.32 -0.97
N ILE A 100 -12.88 12.85 -1.94
CA ILE A 100 -13.25 12.11 -3.15
C ILE A 100 -12.29 12.52 -4.25
N GLY A 101 -11.63 11.54 -4.86
CA GLY A 101 -10.71 11.78 -5.96
C GLY A 101 -11.41 11.91 -7.32
N PRO A 102 -10.65 12.28 -8.37
CA PRO A 102 -11.20 12.43 -9.73
C PRO A 102 -11.69 11.10 -10.33
N ASP A 103 -11.29 9.97 -9.76
CA ASP A 103 -11.75 8.63 -10.13
C ASP A 103 -13.05 8.21 -9.41
N ASP A 104 -13.66 9.15 -8.67
CA ASP A 104 -14.88 8.92 -7.88
C ASP A 104 -14.67 7.93 -6.72
N ARG A 105 -13.43 7.72 -6.33
CA ARG A 105 -13.05 6.86 -5.20
C ARG A 105 -12.73 7.71 -3.98
N VAL A 106 -12.92 7.14 -2.79
CA VAL A 106 -12.67 7.82 -1.52
C VAL A 106 -11.23 7.57 -1.10
N TYR A 107 -10.56 8.63 -0.68
CA TYR A 107 -9.19 8.61 -0.17
C TYR A 107 -9.19 9.17 1.25
N ALA A 108 -8.22 8.71 2.06
CA ALA A 108 -8.06 9.19 3.44
C ALA A 108 -6.60 9.53 3.69
N TRP A 109 -6.37 10.65 4.39
CA TRP A 109 -5.04 11.10 4.75
C TRP A 109 -4.71 10.66 6.17
N PHE A 110 -3.55 10.05 6.35
CA PHE A 110 -3.06 9.57 7.64
C PHE A 110 -1.82 10.35 8.03
N ASP A 111 -1.69 10.68 9.31
CA ASP A 111 -0.55 11.43 9.81
C ASP A 111 0.75 10.70 9.51
N GLY A 112 1.72 11.46 8.99
CA GLY A 112 3.04 10.94 8.67
C GLY A 112 3.17 10.27 7.31
N ASP A 113 2.07 10.04 6.59
CA ASP A 113 2.11 9.44 5.26
C ASP A 113 2.18 10.53 4.18
N PRO A 114 3.12 10.43 3.22
CA PRO A 114 3.27 11.44 2.17
C PRO A 114 2.17 11.40 1.10
N VAL A 115 1.39 10.31 1.04
CA VAL A 115 0.31 10.12 0.08
C VAL A 115 -0.91 9.56 0.79
N PRO A 116 -2.13 9.78 0.26
CA PRO A 116 -3.34 9.24 0.87
C PRO A 116 -3.48 7.74 0.65
N ALA A 117 -4.28 7.10 1.50
CA ALA A 117 -4.73 5.73 1.30
C ALA A 117 -6.07 5.74 0.53
N LYS A 118 -6.31 4.69 -0.24
CA LYS A 118 -7.54 4.53 -1.01
C LYS A 118 -8.47 3.57 -0.29
N LEU A 119 -9.75 3.93 -0.15
CA LEU A 119 -10.74 3.03 0.40
C LEU A 119 -11.21 2.06 -0.66
N LEU A 120 -11.15 0.77 -0.34
CA LEU A 120 -11.69 -0.28 -1.21
C LEU A 120 -13.22 -0.30 -1.09
N ARG A 121 -13.89 -0.63 -2.19
CA ARG A 121 -15.33 -0.80 -2.18
C ARG A 121 -15.66 -2.12 -1.49
N PRO A 122 -16.77 -2.17 -0.75
CA PRO A 122 -17.26 -3.45 -0.21
C PRO A 122 -17.51 -4.44 -1.33
N ALA A 123 -17.22 -5.72 -1.06
CA ALA A 123 -17.48 -6.79 -2.01
C ALA A 123 -18.99 -7.00 -2.20
#